data_c974b48305d03084093ae05fd58f2ae1
#
_entry.id   c974b48305d03084093ae05fd58f2ae1
#
_cell.length_a   1.000
_cell.length_b   1.000
_cell.length_c   1.000
_cell.angle_alpha   90.00
_cell.angle_beta   90.00
_cell.angle_gamma   90.00
#
_symmetry.space_group_name_H-M   'P 1'
#
loop_
_entity.id
_entity.type
_entity.pdbx_description
1 polymer ?
#
loop_
_entity_poly.entity_id
_entity_poly.type
_entity_poly.pdbx_seq_one_letter_code
_entity_poly.pdbx_strand_id
1 'polypeptide(L)'
;MNGSNIDYPKFDTKEKKIIFFGNSITQSWSDYTEFFSDNGYVNKGISGQTTDQMLVRFKKDVVDEKAYCVVILAGINDLAENNGPITLEEIFENIKSMVKIAKDNGIKVILSSILPAYEFLWNPGIYPSDDIIFLNKNLIDFCKSGNATYVDYHTSMKDKRDGLKDEFTYWRDDFNGYDGVHPNKKGYLKMEKIISKTLKKIL
;
A
#
# COMPACT_ATOMS: atom_id res chain seq x y z
N MET A 1 32.15 -3.44 3.82
CA MET A 1 30.76 -3.58 3.32
C MET A 1 30.07 -2.27 3.62
N ASN A 2 30.02 -1.38 2.63
CA ASN A 2 29.47 -0.05 2.82
C ASN A 2 27.96 -0.13 2.59
N GLY A 3 27.19 -0.18 3.67
CA GLY A 3 25.76 0.08 3.62
C GLY A 3 25.58 1.52 3.16
N SER A 4 25.10 1.72 1.94
CA SER A 4 24.67 3.03 1.48
C SER A 4 23.46 3.45 2.32
N ASN A 5 23.71 4.29 3.36
CA ASN A 5 22.65 5.04 3.99
C ASN A 5 22.01 5.90 2.89
N ILE A 6 20.82 5.51 2.47
CA ILE A 6 19.99 6.36 1.62
C ILE A 6 19.50 7.47 2.56
N ASP A 7 20.12 8.65 2.47
CA ASP A 7 19.71 9.81 3.25
C ASP A 7 18.37 10.32 2.70
N TYR A 8 17.29 9.92 3.33
CA TYR A 8 15.96 10.46 3.06
C TYR A 8 15.87 11.83 3.73
N PRO A 9 15.37 12.86 3.05
CA PRO A 9 15.16 14.16 3.68
C PRO A 9 14.19 14.01 4.84
N LYS A 10 14.64 14.34 6.04
CA LYS A 10 13.77 14.42 7.23
C LYS A 10 12.84 15.62 7.05
N PHE A 11 11.53 15.36 7.09
CA PHE A 11 10.52 16.40 7.09
C PHE A 11 10.21 16.81 8.52
N ASP A 12 10.00 18.09 8.77
CA ASP A 12 9.43 18.54 10.03
C ASP A 12 7.94 18.17 10.06
N THR A 13 7.66 17.02 10.65
CA THR A 13 6.30 16.46 10.73
C THR A 13 5.61 16.82 12.04
N LYS A 14 6.19 17.64 12.91
CA LYS A 14 5.66 17.95 14.24
C LYS A 14 4.23 18.47 14.25
N GLU A 15 3.79 19.07 13.12
CA GLU A 15 2.42 19.58 12.97
C GLU A 15 1.60 18.79 11.91
N LYS A 16 2.21 17.88 11.14
CA LYS A 16 1.55 17.21 10.01
C LYS A 16 1.62 15.69 10.17
N LYS A 17 0.68 15.14 10.92
CA LYS A 17 0.60 13.68 11.09
C LYS A 17 0.30 12.98 9.76
N ILE A 18 1.22 12.13 9.30
CA ILE A 18 1.05 11.29 8.12
C ILE A 18 0.81 9.87 8.56
N ILE A 19 -0.31 9.30 8.11
CA ILE A 19 -0.72 7.95 8.44
C ILE A 19 -0.61 7.08 7.19
N PHE A 20 0.10 5.96 7.30
CA PHE A 20 0.09 4.89 6.34
C PHE A 20 -0.95 3.85 6.77
N PHE A 21 -1.99 3.73 5.99
CA PHE A 21 -3.15 2.90 6.27
C PHE A 21 -3.23 1.75 5.28
N GLY A 22 -3.23 0.51 5.77
CA GLY A 22 -3.16 -0.66 4.90
C GLY A 22 -3.30 -1.99 5.61
N ASN A 23 -2.81 -3.02 4.94
CA ASN A 23 -2.82 -4.42 5.39
C ASN A 23 -1.43 -4.89 5.87
N SER A 24 -1.11 -6.20 5.70
CA SER A 24 0.18 -6.80 6.06
C SER A 24 1.38 -6.10 5.42
N ILE A 25 1.26 -5.68 4.16
CA ILE A 25 2.35 -4.98 3.46
C ILE A 25 2.70 -3.66 4.17
N THR A 26 1.69 -2.93 4.64
CA THR A 26 1.91 -1.72 5.43
C THR A 26 2.42 -2.05 6.83
N GLN A 27 1.81 -3.03 7.51
CA GLN A 27 2.19 -3.42 8.87
C GLN A 27 3.66 -3.82 8.95
N SER A 28 4.08 -4.76 8.11
CA SER A 28 5.43 -5.33 8.15
C SER A 28 6.52 -4.36 7.68
N TRP A 29 6.16 -3.25 7.05
CA TRP A 29 7.15 -2.28 6.59
C TRP A 29 8.04 -1.76 7.71
N SER A 30 7.48 -1.56 8.91
CA SER A 30 8.23 -1.13 10.11
C SER A 30 9.19 -2.19 10.63
N ASP A 31 9.03 -3.46 10.25
CA ASP A 31 9.92 -4.55 10.67
C ASP A 31 11.21 -4.60 9.83
N TYR A 32 11.18 -3.99 8.65
CA TYR A 32 12.29 -4.04 7.68
C TYR A 32 13.12 -2.76 7.61
N THR A 33 12.53 -1.61 7.94
CA THR A 33 13.20 -0.32 7.81
C THR A 33 12.76 0.67 8.90
N GLU A 34 13.59 1.67 9.16
CA GLU A 34 13.28 2.76 10.11
C GLU A 34 12.50 3.92 9.45
N PHE A 35 11.89 3.70 8.28
CA PHE A 35 11.24 4.75 7.51
C PHE A 35 10.16 5.51 8.30
N PHE A 36 9.40 4.79 9.11
CA PHE A 36 8.34 5.38 9.93
C PHE A 36 8.91 6.17 11.11
N SER A 37 9.83 5.58 11.87
CA SER A 37 10.46 6.21 13.03
C SER A 37 11.29 7.43 12.65
N ASP A 38 12.07 7.32 11.57
CA ASP A 38 12.95 8.39 11.08
C ASP A 38 12.18 9.63 10.60
N ASN A 39 10.96 9.46 10.11
CA ASN A 39 10.14 10.54 9.57
C ASN A 39 8.95 10.92 10.45
N GLY A 40 8.74 10.26 11.59
CA GLY A 40 7.58 10.49 12.46
C GLY A 40 6.25 10.11 11.81
N TYR A 41 6.26 9.16 10.88
CA TYR A 41 5.04 8.65 10.26
C TYR A 41 4.37 7.61 11.15
N VAL A 42 3.05 7.47 11.00
CA VAL A 42 2.26 6.50 11.76
C VAL A 42 1.89 5.33 10.88
N ASN A 43 2.28 4.12 11.31
CA ASN A 43 1.89 2.88 10.64
C ASN A 43 0.58 2.36 11.24
N LYS A 44 -0.46 2.26 10.42
CA LYS A 44 -1.79 1.69 10.74
C LYS A 44 -2.10 0.50 9.80
N GLY A 45 -1.09 -0.27 9.47
CA GLY A 45 -1.26 -1.56 8.79
C GLY A 45 -1.81 -2.63 9.73
N ILE A 46 -2.73 -3.47 9.25
CA ILE A 46 -3.21 -4.67 9.95
C ILE A 46 -3.23 -5.84 8.97
N SER A 47 -2.47 -6.88 9.30
CA SER A 47 -2.31 -8.06 8.45
C SER A 47 -3.65 -8.72 8.10
N GLY A 48 -3.76 -9.21 6.87
CA GLY A 48 -4.91 -9.97 6.38
C GLY A 48 -6.15 -9.16 6.04
N GLN A 49 -6.21 -7.88 6.41
CA GLN A 49 -7.42 -7.09 6.20
C GLN A 49 -7.73 -6.81 4.74
N THR A 50 -9.01 -6.95 4.42
CA THR A 50 -9.69 -6.58 3.18
C THR A 50 -10.20 -5.15 3.24
N THR A 51 -10.62 -4.60 2.10
CA THR A 51 -11.05 -3.20 2.01
C THR A 51 -12.27 -2.86 2.85
N ASP A 52 -13.22 -3.79 2.99
CA ASP A 52 -14.40 -3.65 3.87
C ASP A 52 -13.99 -3.56 5.35
N GLN A 53 -13.08 -4.44 5.80
CA GLN A 53 -12.55 -4.41 7.16
C GLN A 53 -11.74 -3.14 7.43
N MET A 54 -10.97 -2.68 6.45
CA MET A 54 -10.25 -1.41 6.52
C MET A 54 -11.21 -0.23 6.62
N LEU A 55 -12.30 -0.22 5.85
CA LEU A 55 -13.31 0.85 5.86
C LEU A 55 -13.96 1.01 7.24
N VAL A 56 -14.26 -0.10 7.94
CA VAL A 56 -14.86 -0.09 9.29
C VAL A 56 -14.01 0.70 10.29
N ARG A 57 -12.68 0.56 10.25
CA ARG A 57 -11.78 1.24 11.19
C ARG A 57 -11.24 2.59 10.70
N PHE A 58 -11.54 2.99 9.46
CA PHE A 58 -10.93 4.17 8.84
C PHE A 58 -11.14 5.45 9.64
N LYS A 59 -12.38 5.68 10.12
CA LYS A 59 -12.69 6.87 10.93
C LYS A 59 -11.81 6.92 12.19
N LYS A 60 -11.76 5.82 12.95
CA LYS A 60 -11.00 5.73 14.21
C LYS A 60 -9.49 5.94 13.98
N ASP A 61 -8.93 5.25 12.97
CA ASP A 61 -7.48 5.18 12.77
C ASP A 61 -6.90 6.33 11.95
N VAL A 62 -7.75 7.11 11.26
CA VAL A 62 -7.31 8.20 10.38
C VAL A 62 -7.94 9.53 10.80
N VAL A 63 -9.27 9.60 10.90
CA VAL A 63 -9.98 10.87 11.17
C VAL A 63 -9.82 11.29 12.62
N ASP A 64 -10.11 10.39 13.57
CA ASP A 64 -10.04 10.69 15.00
C ASP A 64 -8.58 10.92 15.45
N GLU A 65 -7.62 10.38 14.71
CA GLU A 65 -6.17 10.64 14.85
C GLU A 65 -5.73 12.00 14.29
N LYS A 66 -6.64 12.75 13.66
CA LYS A 66 -6.38 14.08 13.08
C LYS A 66 -5.25 14.03 12.04
N ALA A 67 -5.29 13.06 11.14
CA ALA A 67 -4.29 12.95 10.09
C ALA A 67 -4.28 14.21 9.20
N TYR A 68 -3.10 14.70 8.88
CA TYR A 68 -2.91 15.70 7.82
C TYR A 68 -2.98 15.07 6.44
N CYS A 69 -2.40 13.88 6.33
CA CYS A 69 -2.39 13.08 5.09
C CYS A 69 -2.49 11.60 5.42
N VAL A 70 -3.24 10.85 4.61
CA VAL A 70 -3.28 9.40 4.66
C VAL A 70 -2.75 8.80 3.35
N VAL A 71 -1.87 7.80 3.49
CA VAL A 71 -1.40 6.95 2.39
C VAL A 71 -2.16 5.63 2.48
N ILE A 72 -2.97 5.30 1.49
CA ILE A 72 -3.81 4.09 1.47
C ILE A 72 -3.20 3.06 0.51
N LEU A 73 -2.94 1.85 1.02
CA LEU A 73 -2.54 0.68 0.26
C LEU A 73 -3.48 -0.48 0.60
N ALA A 74 -4.38 -0.85 -0.33
CA ALA A 74 -5.48 -1.77 -0.09
C ALA A 74 -5.85 -2.57 -1.35
N GLY A 75 -6.54 -3.71 -1.18
CA GLY A 75 -7.15 -4.48 -2.26
C GLY A 75 -6.52 -5.84 -2.52
N ILE A 76 -5.28 -6.09 -2.12
CA ILE A 76 -4.61 -7.38 -2.40
C ILE A 76 -5.25 -8.56 -1.66
N ASN A 77 -5.71 -8.36 -0.42
CA ASN A 77 -6.35 -9.41 0.38
C ASN A 77 -7.78 -9.68 -0.07
N ASP A 78 -8.42 -8.72 -0.69
CA ASP A 78 -9.72 -8.86 -1.34
C ASP A 78 -9.58 -9.79 -2.55
N LEU A 79 -8.59 -9.55 -3.40
CA LEU A 79 -8.27 -10.41 -4.54
C LEU A 79 -7.83 -11.82 -4.13
N ALA A 80 -7.26 -11.96 -2.94
CA ALA A 80 -6.94 -13.26 -2.34
C ALA A 80 -8.13 -13.93 -1.63
N GLU A 81 -9.31 -13.32 -1.65
CA GLU A 81 -10.54 -13.79 -1.00
C GLU A 81 -10.38 -14.06 0.50
N ASN A 82 -9.52 -13.31 1.20
CA ASN A 82 -9.24 -13.53 2.63
C ASN A 82 -10.48 -13.39 3.54
N ASN A 83 -11.51 -12.69 3.09
CA ASN A 83 -12.80 -12.55 3.79
C ASN A 83 -13.99 -13.04 2.93
N GLY A 84 -13.71 -13.99 2.03
CA GLY A 84 -14.66 -14.50 1.05
C GLY A 84 -14.67 -13.71 -0.26
N PRO A 85 -15.44 -14.19 -1.25
CA PRO A 85 -15.52 -13.57 -2.57
C PRO A 85 -16.06 -12.15 -2.52
N ILE A 86 -15.46 -11.26 -3.31
CA ILE A 86 -15.86 -9.86 -3.46
C ILE A 86 -15.62 -9.42 -4.90
N THR A 87 -16.44 -8.55 -5.44
CA THR A 87 -16.28 -8.05 -6.80
C THR A 87 -15.22 -6.93 -6.87
N LEU A 88 -14.60 -6.76 -8.04
CA LEU A 88 -13.65 -5.66 -8.26
C LEU A 88 -14.29 -4.28 -8.07
N GLU A 89 -15.59 -4.17 -8.40
CA GLU A 89 -16.34 -2.94 -8.17
C GLU A 89 -16.51 -2.63 -6.68
N GLU A 90 -16.86 -3.62 -5.86
CA GLU A 90 -16.98 -3.45 -4.41
C GLU A 90 -15.64 -3.07 -3.77
N ILE A 91 -14.54 -3.70 -4.18
CA ILE A 91 -13.17 -3.31 -3.74
C ILE A 91 -12.93 -1.83 -4.04
N PHE A 92 -13.21 -1.41 -5.27
CA PHE A 92 -13.02 -0.04 -5.70
C PHE A 92 -13.92 0.94 -4.95
N GLU A 93 -15.21 0.61 -4.72
CA GLU A 93 -16.15 1.43 -3.96
C GLU A 93 -15.73 1.58 -2.49
N ASN A 94 -15.21 0.51 -1.86
CA ASN A 94 -14.66 0.59 -0.50
C ASN A 94 -13.49 1.57 -0.43
N ILE A 95 -12.57 1.53 -1.41
CA ILE A 95 -11.43 2.48 -1.49
C ILE A 95 -11.94 3.90 -1.70
N LYS A 96 -12.89 4.12 -2.61
CA LYS A 96 -13.49 5.44 -2.84
C LYS A 96 -14.18 5.99 -1.59
N SER A 97 -14.84 5.13 -0.84
CA SER A 97 -15.48 5.49 0.41
C SER A 97 -14.47 5.98 1.46
N MET A 98 -13.32 5.30 1.60
CA MET A 98 -12.24 5.77 2.48
C MET A 98 -11.69 7.13 2.03
N VAL A 99 -11.49 7.33 0.72
CA VAL A 99 -11.07 8.62 0.17
C VAL A 99 -12.09 9.72 0.45
N LYS A 100 -13.39 9.42 0.25
CA LYS A 100 -14.47 10.37 0.54
C LYS A 100 -14.47 10.77 2.02
N ILE A 101 -14.39 9.82 2.94
CA ILE A 101 -14.33 10.09 4.38
C ILE A 101 -13.13 10.99 4.71
N ALA A 102 -11.95 10.71 4.16
CA ALA A 102 -10.77 11.54 4.36
C ALA A 102 -10.98 12.98 3.87
N LYS A 103 -11.48 13.15 2.64
CA LYS A 103 -11.72 14.47 2.02
C LYS A 103 -12.78 15.27 2.76
N ASP A 104 -13.87 14.65 3.19
CA ASP A 104 -14.93 15.30 3.98
C ASP A 104 -14.41 15.82 5.33
N ASN A 105 -13.27 15.29 5.80
CA ASN A 105 -12.59 15.73 7.02
C ASN A 105 -11.31 16.57 6.74
N GLY A 106 -11.12 17.07 5.52
CA GLY A 106 -9.99 17.93 5.17
C GLY A 106 -8.63 17.22 5.09
N ILE A 107 -8.61 15.88 5.07
CA ILE A 107 -7.39 15.07 5.06
C ILE A 107 -6.93 14.87 3.61
N LYS A 108 -5.65 15.15 3.34
CA LYS A 108 -5.05 14.86 2.03
C LYS A 108 -4.92 13.35 1.84
N VAL A 109 -5.14 12.87 0.62
CA VAL A 109 -5.09 11.44 0.32
C VAL A 109 -4.04 11.13 -0.74
N ILE A 110 -3.22 10.15 -0.45
CA ILE A 110 -2.36 9.45 -1.40
C ILE A 110 -2.91 8.04 -1.57
N LEU A 111 -3.28 7.67 -2.79
CA LEU A 111 -3.64 6.30 -3.14
C LEU A 111 -2.44 5.60 -3.78
N SER A 112 -2.02 4.49 -3.18
CA SER A 112 -0.99 3.65 -3.75
C SER A 112 -1.59 2.64 -4.71
N SER A 113 -0.86 2.31 -5.77
CA SER A 113 -1.17 1.11 -6.56
C SER A 113 -1.19 -0.13 -5.67
N ILE A 114 -2.04 -1.08 -5.96
CA ILE A 114 -1.89 -2.46 -5.49
C ILE A 114 -0.55 -2.96 -6.05
N LEU A 115 0.24 -3.66 -5.22
CA LEU A 115 1.51 -4.23 -5.66
C LEU A 115 1.27 -5.37 -6.65
N PRO A 116 2.23 -5.64 -7.54
CA PRO A 116 2.10 -6.78 -8.44
C PRO A 116 2.08 -8.10 -7.66
N ALA A 117 1.25 -9.04 -8.09
CA ALA A 117 1.24 -10.42 -7.61
C ALA A 117 0.78 -11.32 -8.74
N TYR A 118 1.43 -12.49 -8.90
CA TYR A 118 1.09 -13.46 -9.93
C TYR A 118 0.16 -14.56 -9.41
N GLU A 119 0.41 -15.04 -8.20
CA GLU A 119 -0.34 -16.10 -7.52
C GLU A 119 -0.26 -15.89 -6.01
N PHE A 120 -1.26 -16.38 -5.28
CA PHE A 120 -1.25 -16.39 -3.82
C PHE A 120 -0.89 -17.77 -3.30
N LEU A 121 0.28 -17.93 -2.67
CA LEU A 121 0.74 -19.23 -2.17
C LEU A 121 -0.19 -19.82 -1.10
N TRP A 122 -0.88 -18.97 -0.33
CA TRP A 122 -1.84 -19.39 0.70
C TRP A 122 -3.25 -19.69 0.17
N ASN A 123 -3.55 -19.26 -1.07
CA ASN A 123 -4.79 -19.57 -1.78
C ASN A 123 -4.47 -19.90 -3.25
N PRO A 124 -3.87 -21.09 -3.53
CA PRO A 124 -3.42 -21.47 -4.85
C PRO A 124 -4.55 -21.51 -5.87
N GLY A 125 -4.24 -21.16 -7.11
CA GLY A 125 -5.21 -21.16 -8.23
C GLY A 125 -5.86 -19.80 -8.47
N ILE A 126 -5.60 -18.79 -7.64
CA ILE A 126 -5.99 -17.41 -7.89
C ILE A 126 -4.81 -16.67 -8.51
N TYR A 127 -5.00 -16.17 -9.72
CA TYR A 127 -4.00 -15.42 -10.51
C TYR A 127 -4.44 -13.96 -10.67
N PRO A 128 -4.09 -13.08 -9.73
CA PRO A 128 -4.70 -11.74 -9.61
C PRO A 128 -4.12 -10.70 -10.55
N SER A 129 -3.15 -11.02 -11.40
CA SER A 129 -2.40 -10.00 -12.17
C SER A 129 -3.29 -9.09 -13.01
N ASP A 130 -4.25 -9.66 -13.76
CA ASP A 130 -5.16 -8.89 -14.60
C ASP A 130 -6.11 -8.01 -13.77
N ASP A 131 -6.62 -8.53 -12.65
CA ASP A 131 -7.48 -7.79 -11.74
C ASP A 131 -6.73 -6.65 -11.04
N ILE A 132 -5.47 -6.87 -10.66
CA ILE A 132 -4.58 -5.83 -10.13
C ILE A 132 -4.40 -4.71 -11.17
N ILE A 133 -4.13 -5.06 -12.42
CA ILE A 133 -3.95 -4.09 -13.51
C ILE A 133 -5.24 -3.30 -13.72
N PHE A 134 -6.40 -3.97 -13.74
CA PHE A 134 -7.69 -3.35 -13.89
C PHE A 134 -7.99 -2.36 -12.75
N LEU A 135 -7.83 -2.80 -11.49
CA LEU A 135 -8.04 -1.95 -10.32
C LEU A 135 -7.07 -0.77 -10.30
N ASN A 136 -5.79 -0.99 -10.59
CA ASN A 136 -4.80 0.09 -10.64
C ASN A 136 -5.14 1.13 -11.71
N LYS A 137 -5.66 0.71 -12.87
CA LYS A 137 -6.16 1.64 -13.89
C LYS A 137 -7.32 2.49 -13.37
N ASN A 138 -8.29 1.87 -12.69
CA ASN A 138 -9.42 2.60 -12.10
C ASN A 138 -8.96 3.60 -11.02
N LEU A 139 -7.98 3.21 -10.17
CA LEU A 139 -7.37 4.10 -9.18
C LEU A 139 -6.67 5.30 -9.84
N ILE A 140 -5.93 5.07 -10.93
CA ILE A 140 -5.30 6.15 -11.70
C ILE A 140 -6.35 7.13 -12.23
N ASP A 141 -7.40 6.63 -12.88
CA ASP A 141 -8.43 7.49 -13.49
C ASP A 141 -9.23 8.26 -12.42
N PHE A 142 -9.50 7.62 -11.29
CA PHE A 142 -10.10 8.27 -10.12
C PHE A 142 -9.22 9.39 -9.55
N CYS A 143 -7.91 9.19 -9.46
CA CYS A 143 -6.98 10.21 -9.00
C CYS A 143 -6.85 11.38 -9.97
N LYS A 144 -6.89 11.14 -11.30
CA LYS A 144 -6.89 12.19 -12.32
C LYS A 144 -8.06 13.16 -12.20
N SER A 145 -9.19 12.71 -11.64
CA SER A 145 -10.35 13.56 -11.36
C SER A 145 -10.17 14.45 -10.12
N GLY A 146 -8.96 14.54 -9.53
CA GLY A 146 -8.65 15.41 -8.39
C GLY A 146 -9.09 14.86 -7.02
N ASN A 147 -9.38 13.56 -6.93
CA ASN A 147 -9.84 12.96 -5.70
C ASN A 147 -8.70 12.62 -4.73
N ALA A 148 -7.54 12.22 -5.26
CA ALA A 148 -6.36 11.84 -4.49
C ALA A 148 -5.10 12.00 -5.34
N THR A 149 -3.92 11.90 -4.73
CA THR A 149 -2.64 11.79 -5.44
C THR A 149 -2.29 10.32 -5.60
N TYR A 150 -2.01 9.88 -6.84
CA TYR A 150 -1.63 8.49 -7.11
C TYR A 150 -0.14 8.25 -6.92
N VAL A 151 0.21 7.09 -6.35
CA VAL A 151 1.59 6.58 -6.27
C VAL A 151 1.69 5.22 -6.91
N ASP A 152 2.56 5.09 -7.90
CA ASP A 152 2.77 3.87 -8.65
C ASP A 152 3.97 3.07 -8.13
N TYR A 153 3.70 2.06 -7.33
CA TYR A 153 4.68 1.01 -6.99
C TYR A 153 4.70 -0.08 -8.06
N HIS A 154 3.53 -0.42 -8.62
CA HIS A 154 3.32 -1.57 -9.49
C HIS A 154 4.28 -1.59 -10.67
N THR A 155 4.30 -0.55 -11.48
CA THR A 155 5.07 -0.49 -12.73
C THR A 155 6.57 -0.76 -12.53
N SER A 156 7.15 -0.29 -11.42
CA SER A 156 8.59 -0.46 -11.17
C SER A 156 8.96 -1.75 -10.45
N MET A 157 7.98 -2.41 -9.85
CA MET A 157 8.19 -3.60 -9.03
C MET A 157 7.74 -4.91 -9.70
N LYS A 158 6.98 -4.85 -10.80
CA LYS A 158 6.50 -6.03 -11.53
C LYS A 158 7.57 -6.69 -12.39
N ASP A 159 7.47 -8.01 -12.49
CA ASP A 159 8.23 -8.85 -13.44
C ASP A 159 7.52 -8.95 -14.80
N LYS A 160 7.96 -9.89 -15.65
CA LYS A 160 7.40 -10.14 -16.99
C LYS A 160 6.04 -10.85 -16.96
N ARG A 161 5.65 -11.45 -15.83
CA ARG A 161 4.36 -12.13 -15.61
C ARG A 161 3.37 -11.22 -14.86
N ASP A 162 3.71 -9.94 -14.71
CA ASP A 162 3.00 -8.97 -13.88
C ASP A 162 2.94 -9.35 -12.38
N GLY A 163 3.80 -10.26 -11.93
CA GLY A 163 4.03 -10.62 -10.55
C GLY A 163 5.09 -9.74 -9.87
N LEU A 164 5.23 -9.83 -8.55
CA LEU A 164 6.30 -9.14 -7.82
C LEU A 164 7.65 -9.76 -8.19
N LYS A 165 8.64 -8.92 -8.56
CA LYS A 165 10.00 -9.40 -8.87
C LYS A 165 10.58 -10.16 -7.69
N ASP A 166 11.25 -11.29 -7.97
CA ASP A 166 11.92 -12.14 -6.98
C ASP A 166 12.88 -11.33 -6.08
N GLU A 167 13.57 -10.33 -6.64
CA GLU A 167 14.48 -9.47 -5.88
C GLU A 167 13.80 -8.60 -4.82
N PHE A 168 12.48 -8.40 -4.90
CA PHE A 168 11.69 -7.56 -4.00
C PHE A 168 10.84 -8.34 -3.00
N THR A 169 10.81 -9.66 -3.10
CA THR A 169 10.11 -10.55 -2.18
C THR A 169 11.08 -11.51 -1.52
N TYR A 170 10.63 -12.41 -0.67
CA TYR A 170 11.47 -13.36 0.03
C TYR A 170 11.10 -14.80 -0.31
N TRP A 171 12.06 -15.69 -0.18
CA TRP A 171 11.85 -17.13 -0.35
C TRP A 171 11.09 -17.71 0.83
N ARG A 172 10.16 -18.58 0.55
CA ARG A 172 9.34 -19.31 1.52
C ARG A 172 9.65 -20.79 1.43
N ASP A 173 10.35 -21.32 2.43
CA ASP A 173 10.72 -22.75 2.46
C ASP A 173 9.51 -23.66 2.59
N ASP A 174 8.48 -23.22 3.32
CA ASP A 174 7.21 -23.92 3.49
C ASP A 174 6.40 -24.09 2.21
N PHE A 175 6.61 -23.23 1.22
CA PHE A 175 5.99 -23.31 -0.12
C PHE A 175 6.99 -23.66 -1.23
N ASN A 176 8.27 -23.81 -0.89
CA ASN A 176 9.35 -24.02 -1.86
C ASN A 176 9.31 -23.02 -3.03
N GLY A 177 9.10 -21.73 -2.72
CA GLY A 177 8.94 -20.67 -3.70
C GLY A 177 9.08 -19.28 -3.13
N TYR A 178 9.08 -18.26 -4.00
CA TYR A 178 9.00 -16.88 -3.55
C TYR A 178 7.59 -16.55 -3.07
N ASP A 179 7.47 -15.77 -1.99
CA ASP A 179 6.18 -15.30 -1.47
C ASP A 179 5.35 -14.57 -2.54
N GLY A 180 6.00 -13.75 -3.35
CA GLY A 180 5.41 -13.11 -4.53
C GLY A 180 4.41 -11.99 -4.25
N VAL A 181 4.16 -11.68 -2.97
CA VAL A 181 3.20 -10.64 -2.54
C VAL A 181 3.83 -9.66 -1.56
N HIS A 182 4.50 -10.18 -0.53
CA HIS A 182 5.06 -9.35 0.54
C HIS A 182 6.48 -8.90 0.17
N PRO A 183 6.77 -7.58 0.27
CA PRO A 183 8.10 -7.07 0.03
C PRO A 183 9.10 -7.52 1.10
N ASN A 184 10.32 -7.85 0.65
CA ASN A 184 11.50 -7.92 1.51
C ASN A 184 12.07 -6.50 1.76
N LYS A 185 13.17 -6.41 2.52
CA LYS A 185 13.84 -5.12 2.79
C LYS A 185 14.14 -4.32 1.51
N LYS A 186 14.60 -4.97 0.43
CA LYS A 186 14.89 -4.31 -0.84
C LYS A 186 13.62 -3.77 -1.52
N GLY A 187 12.52 -4.52 -1.42
CA GLY A 187 11.20 -4.09 -1.89
C GLY A 187 10.70 -2.86 -1.13
N TYR A 188 10.79 -2.86 0.20
CA TYR A 188 10.39 -1.69 1.00
C TYR A 188 11.26 -0.47 0.70
N LEU A 189 12.58 -0.59 0.59
CA LEU A 189 13.46 0.51 0.18
C LEU A 189 13.09 1.06 -1.21
N LYS A 190 12.61 0.20 -2.12
CA LYS A 190 12.08 0.64 -3.42
C LYS A 190 10.80 1.45 -3.27
N MET A 191 9.87 1.01 -2.41
CA MET A 191 8.62 1.72 -2.12
C MET A 191 8.91 3.08 -1.47
N GLU A 192 9.82 3.15 -0.51
CA GLU A 192 10.25 4.39 0.15
C GLU A 192 10.77 5.43 -0.84
N LYS A 193 11.64 5.00 -1.75
CA LYS A 193 12.18 5.89 -2.80
C LYS A 193 11.07 6.47 -3.69
N ILE A 194 9.99 5.71 -3.92
CA ILE A 194 8.86 6.14 -4.74
C ILE A 194 7.97 7.10 -3.96
N ILE A 195 7.51 6.71 -2.77
CA ILE A 195 6.56 7.49 -1.97
C ILE A 195 7.16 8.82 -1.50
N SER A 196 8.44 8.84 -1.13
CA SER A 196 9.13 10.05 -0.67
C SER A 196 9.10 11.18 -1.71
N LYS A 197 9.12 10.86 -3.01
CA LYS A 197 8.97 11.86 -4.08
C LYS A 197 7.59 12.52 -4.08
N THR A 198 6.55 11.76 -3.73
CA THR A 198 5.20 12.27 -3.66
C THR A 198 4.96 13.05 -2.38
N LEU A 199 5.43 12.54 -1.25
CA LEU A 199 5.35 13.22 0.05
C LEU A 199 6.03 14.60 0.01
N LYS A 200 7.20 14.72 -0.63
CA LYS A 200 7.88 16.02 -0.83
C LYS A 200 7.03 17.08 -1.53
N LYS A 201 6.06 16.69 -2.35
CA LYS A 201 5.20 17.63 -3.08
C LYS A 201 3.95 18.03 -2.29
N ILE A 202 3.59 17.22 -1.29
CA ILE A 202 2.35 17.39 -0.50
C ILE A 202 2.63 18.12 0.82
N LEU A 203 3.83 17.91 1.38
CA LEU A 203 4.32 18.53 2.62
C LEU A 203 4.89 19.92 2.37
#